data_d93ca6257604344918a0d3a9c5c9c813
#
_entry.id   d93ca6257604344918a0d3a9c5c9c813
#
_cell.length_a   1.000
_cell.length_b   1.000
_cell.length_c   1.000
_cell.angle_alpha   90.00
_cell.angle_beta   90.00
_cell.angle_gamma   90.00
#
_symmetry.space_group_name_H-M   'P 1'
#
loop_
_entity.id
_entity.type
_entity.pdbx_description
1 polymer ?
#
loop_
_entity_poly.entity_id
_entity_poly.type
_entity_poly.pdbx_seq_one_letter_code
_entity_poly.pdbx_strand_id
1 'polypeptide(L)' 'MKMVLGEVIKQARQKMFLTQDEFASELKVSISTVKRWELNKAKPNMKAMKAIKSFCDKNNIEYKLIEKEWFDHLKGV' A
#
# COMPACT_ATOMS: atom_id res chain seq x y z
N MET A 1 -10.69 14.60 7.24
CA MET A 1 -11.28 13.29 6.93
C MET A 1 -10.20 12.21 6.98
N LYS A 2 -10.50 11.10 7.63
CA LYS A 2 -9.53 10.01 7.75
C LYS A 2 -9.44 9.22 6.45
N MET A 3 -8.21 8.96 6.01
CA MET A 3 -7.99 8.16 4.81
C MET A 3 -7.95 6.68 5.17
N VAL A 4 -8.58 5.85 4.35
CA VAL A 4 -8.52 4.40 4.54
C VAL A 4 -7.22 3.86 3.95
N LEU A 5 -6.85 2.65 4.36
CA LEU A 5 -5.59 2.03 3.96
C LEU A 5 -5.40 1.99 2.44
N GLY A 6 -6.44 1.63 1.70
CA GLY A 6 -6.35 1.57 0.23
C GLY A 6 -5.97 2.89 -0.39
N GLU A 7 -6.52 3.99 0.12
CA GLU A 7 -6.20 5.32 -0.39
C GLU A 7 -4.77 5.72 -0.06
N VAL A 8 -4.29 5.36 1.13
CA VAL A 8 -2.93 5.68 1.54
C VAL A 8 -1.93 4.93 0.66
N ILE A 9 -2.21 3.66 0.35
CA ILE A 9 -1.37 2.87 -0.54
C ILE A 9 -1.37 3.48 -1.94
N LYS A 10 -2.54 3.87 -2.43
CA LYS A 10 -2.66 4.50 -3.75
C LYS A 10 -1.84 5.79 -3.82
N GLN A 11 -1.89 6.60 -2.76
CA GLN A 11 -1.11 7.83 -2.73
C GLN A 11 0.39 7.56 -2.77
N ALA A 12 0.86 6.53 -2.05
CA ALA A 12 2.27 6.18 -2.08
C ALA A 12 2.70 5.82 -3.51
N ARG A 13 1.85 5.06 -4.20
CA ARG A 13 2.11 4.71 -5.60
C ARG A 13 2.17 5.95 -6.49
N GLN A 14 1.18 6.82 -6.32
CA GLN A 14 1.07 8.01 -7.17
C GLN A 14 2.20 9.01 -6.96
N LYS A 15 2.76 9.04 -5.76
CA LYS A 15 3.92 9.92 -5.49
C LYS A 15 5.11 9.59 -6.38
N MET A 16 5.21 8.35 -6.83
CA MET A 16 6.27 7.94 -7.73
C MET A 16 5.83 7.88 -9.18
N PHE A 17 4.63 8.36 -9.47
CA PHE A 17 4.06 8.39 -10.83
C PHE A 17 3.99 6.99 -11.44
N LEU A 18 3.71 5.99 -10.63
CA LEU A 18 3.61 4.61 -11.10
C LEU A 18 2.16 4.23 -11.39
N THR A 19 1.98 3.46 -12.45
CA THR A 19 0.68 2.81 -12.69
C THR A 19 0.52 1.67 -11.70
N GLN A 20 -0.69 1.13 -11.58
CA GLN A 20 -0.94 -0.03 -10.73
C GLN A 20 -0.08 -1.22 -11.16
N ASP A 21 0.07 -1.42 -12.46
CA ASP A 21 0.87 -2.52 -13.00
C ASP A 21 2.35 -2.35 -12.63
N GLU A 22 2.86 -1.13 -12.78
CA GLU A 22 4.25 -0.85 -12.43
C GLU A 22 4.50 -1.03 -10.94
N PHE A 23 3.57 -0.56 -10.12
CA PHE A 23 3.66 -0.71 -8.67
C PHE A 23 3.64 -2.18 -8.27
N ALA A 24 2.73 -2.96 -8.87
CA ALA A 24 2.64 -4.39 -8.62
C ALA A 24 3.97 -5.08 -8.96
N SER A 25 4.56 -4.69 -10.08
CA SER A 25 5.85 -5.23 -10.51
C SER A 25 6.95 -4.91 -9.50
N GLU A 26 6.98 -3.67 -9.01
CA GLU A 26 7.96 -3.24 -8.00
C GLU A 26 7.84 -4.07 -6.72
N LEU A 27 6.62 -4.38 -6.32
CA LEU A 27 6.35 -5.13 -5.10
C LEU A 27 6.36 -6.64 -5.31
N LYS A 28 6.47 -7.09 -6.57
CA LYS A 28 6.43 -8.51 -6.93
C LYS A 28 5.13 -9.18 -6.53
N VAL A 29 4.04 -8.47 -6.78
CA VAL A 29 2.68 -9.00 -6.59
C VAL A 29 1.90 -8.83 -7.89
N SER A 30 0.72 -9.43 -7.98
CA SER A 30 -0.11 -9.27 -9.18
C SER A 30 -0.80 -7.91 -9.20
N ILE A 31 -1.13 -7.43 -10.39
CA ILE A 31 -1.89 -6.19 -10.53
C ILE A 31 -3.25 -6.30 -9.84
N SER A 32 -3.86 -7.48 -9.90
CA SER A 32 -5.14 -7.73 -9.22
C SER A 32 -5.03 -7.51 -7.72
N THR A 33 -3.91 -7.90 -7.13
CA THR A 33 -3.66 -7.70 -5.71
C THR A 33 -3.62 -6.20 -5.37
N VAL A 34 -2.89 -5.41 -6.17
CA VAL A 34 -2.83 -3.96 -5.96
C VAL A 34 -4.22 -3.32 -6.11
N LYS A 35 -4.97 -3.73 -7.12
CA LYS A 35 -6.31 -3.21 -7.32
C LYS A 35 -7.22 -3.47 -6.12
N ARG A 36 -7.13 -4.67 -5.55
CA ARG A 36 -7.94 -5.03 -4.39
C ARG A 36 -7.55 -4.21 -3.15
N TRP A 37 -6.26 -3.97 -2.97
CA TRP A 37 -5.81 -3.12 -1.88
C TRP A 37 -6.38 -1.70 -2.02
N GLU A 38 -6.27 -1.13 -3.22
CA GLU A 38 -6.67 0.26 -3.45
C GLU A 38 -8.18 0.44 -3.40
N LEU A 39 -8.93 -0.62 -3.66
CA LEU A 39 -10.38 -0.62 -3.49
C LEU A 39 -10.79 -0.99 -2.06
N ASN A 40 -9.81 -1.21 -1.20
CA ASN A 40 -10.03 -1.57 0.21
C ASN A 40 -10.81 -2.89 0.36
N LYS A 41 -10.67 -3.78 -0.63
CA LYS A 41 -11.30 -5.11 -0.59
C LYS A 41 -10.41 -6.17 0.04
N ALA A 42 -9.12 -5.86 0.19
CA ALA A 42 -8.15 -6.74 0.83
C ALA A 42 -7.08 -5.85 1.43
N LYS A 43 -6.39 -6.34 2.44
CA LYS A 43 -5.24 -5.63 2.98
C LYS A 43 -3.98 -6.43 2.68
N PRO A 44 -2.81 -5.75 2.58
CA PRO A 44 -1.55 -6.46 2.38
C PRO A 44 -1.26 -7.39 3.55
N ASN A 45 -0.73 -8.58 3.26
CA ASN A 45 -0.27 -9.47 4.32
C ASN A 45 1.12 -9.02 4.79
N MET A 46 1.69 -9.71 5.77
CA MET A 46 2.99 -9.33 6.35
C MET A 46 4.09 -9.25 5.30
N LYS A 47 4.12 -10.23 4.39
CA LYS A 47 5.13 -10.24 3.33
C LYS A 47 4.99 -9.03 2.43
N ALA A 48 3.76 -8.69 2.06
CA ALA A 48 3.49 -7.52 1.23
C ALA A 48 3.82 -6.23 1.96
N MET A 49 3.54 -6.17 3.26
CA MET A 49 3.88 -4.98 4.04
C MET A 49 5.38 -4.75 4.10
N LYS A 50 6.17 -5.81 4.15
CA LYS A 50 7.64 -5.68 4.09
C LYS A 50 8.07 -5.10 2.75
N ALA A 51 7.46 -5.57 1.66
CA ALA A 51 7.76 -5.05 0.33
C ALA A 51 7.38 -3.57 0.20
N ILE A 52 6.22 -3.20 0.74
CA ILE A 52 5.76 -1.82 0.72
C ILE A 52 6.72 -0.93 1.53
N LYS A 53 7.14 -1.41 2.70
CA LYS A 53 8.08 -0.66 3.53
C LYS A 53 9.40 -0.44 2.80
N SER A 54 9.94 -1.48 2.17
CA SER A 54 11.17 -1.36 1.39
C SER A 54 11.01 -0.36 0.25
N PHE A 55 9.87 -0.40 -0.43
CA PHE A 55 9.56 0.54 -1.50
C PHE A 55 9.54 1.97 -0.99
N CYS A 56 8.89 2.20 0.14
CA CYS A 56 8.81 3.54 0.72
C CYS A 56 10.18 4.05 1.17
N ASP A 57 10.96 3.19 1.83
CA ASP A 57 12.30 3.56 2.29
C ASP A 57 13.21 3.91 1.10
N LYS A 58 13.15 3.10 0.05
CA LYS A 58 13.96 3.30 -1.14
C LYS A 58 13.64 4.62 -1.85
N ASN A 59 12.38 5.02 -1.81
CA ASN A 59 11.90 6.18 -2.54
C ASN A 59 11.62 7.39 -1.65
N ASN A 60 12.04 7.35 -0.40
CA ASN A 60 11.84 8.45 0.57
C ASN A 60 10.36 8.81 0.75
N ILE A 61 9.50 7.80 0.77
CA ILE A 61 8.08 7.98 1.01
C ILE A 61 7.80 7.67 2.48
N GLU A 62 6.99 8.52 3.13
CA GLU A 62 6.62 8.33 4.52
C GLU A 62 5.79 7.06 4.68
N TYR A 63 6.28 6.14 5.50
CA TYR A 63 5.64 4.84 5.71
C TYR A 63 4.67 4.83 6.89
N LYS A 64 4.82 5.77 7.81
CA LYS A 64 4.08 5.75 9.09
C LYS A 64 2.57 5.69 8.91
N LEU A 65 2.04 6.42 7.95
CA LEU A 65 0.60 6.45 7.76
C LEU A 65 0.09 5.11 7.22
N ILE A 66 0.86 4.48 6.33
CA ILE A 66 0.50 3.15 5.82
C ILE A 66 0.49 2.15 6.98
N GLU A 67 1.53 2.20 7.80
CA GLU A 67 1.64 1.31 8.96
C GLU A 67 0.49 1.51 9.92
N LYS A 68 0.18 2.76 10.24
CA LYS A 68 -0.91 3.09 11.16
C LYS A 68 -2.24 2.57 10.64
N GLU A 69 -2.55 2.83 9.38
CA GLU A 69 -3.82 2.40 8.81
C GLU A 69 -3.90 0.89 8.69
N TRP A 70 -2.78 0.22 8.46
CA TRP A 70 -2.76 -1.24 8.42
C TRP A 70 -3.11 -1.84 9.77
N PHE A 71 -2.52 -1.31 10.86
CA PHE A 71 -2.84 -1.77 12.22
C PHE A 71 -4.27 -1.40 12.61
N ASP A 72 -4.72 -0.20 12.25
CA ASP A 72 -6.08 0.22 12.54
C ASP A 72 -7.11 -0.66 11.83
N HIS A 73 -6.79 -1.09 10.61
CA HIS A 73 -7.66 -1.99 9.86
C HIS A 73 -7.86 -3.32 10.59
N LEU A 74 -6.82 -3.80 11.25
CA LEU A 74 -6.92 -5.02 12.07
C LEU A 74 -7.82 -4.84 13.26
N LYS A 75 -7.79 -3.65 13.87
CA LYS A 75 -8.58 -3.34 15.06
C LYS A 75 -10.01 -2.94 14.74
N GLY A 76 -10.19 -2.31 13.61
CA GLY A 76 -11.42 -1.60 13.28
C GLY A 76 -12.53 -2.45 12.71
N VAL A 77 -12.39 -3.71 12.75
CA VAL A 77 -13.41 -4.58 12.20
C VAL A 77 -14.39 -5.03 13.24
#